data_2ff8fa2116c4223b1c58cbe5daf44aa9
#
_entry.id   2ff8fa2116c4223b1c58cbe5daf44aa9
#
_cell.length_a   1.000
_cell.length_b   1.000
_cell.length_c   1.000
_cell.angle_alpha   90.00
_cell.angle_beta   90.00
_cell.angle_gamma   90.00
#
_symmetry.space_group_name_H-M   'P 1'
#
loop_
_entity.id
_entity.type
_entity.pdbx_description
1 polymer ?
#
loop_
_entity_poly.entity_id
_entity_poly.type
_entity_poly.pdbx_seq_one_letter_code
_entity_poly.pdbx_strand_id
1 'polypeptide(L)'
;MCKCTPEETILCNRAGLKTLPGEIAPSTISLNLSNNYLRILNTNTFRNLTFLHSLWLDGNNLTFLTPGTFHALSRLQELHLSRNSRLTYLHANTFRGLLNLISLDLSHCNIFEIHPLLFSHLPSLESLDLASNNMRYVPQAFRNLSSLTRLSLEGNHIEAIGRDSLKDLETLYDLNLRKNRIWIIQNGAFAKLLRLGTLNLGHNFITDLPNQLFEGLIQLKTMHLEANRITAVDCTFRQLHNLRNLYLNNNQISSISDSAFLHLNQLHFLHLSKNNLSSLPARLFSELTELRYVLLSHNPWRCDCSVLRLRRSTRRALIEGLDCAVPGPANTTAPEGPRPGPPGGCAAPLPPASPDKCGLAGTSAAPRAPAPPRQLILLPLACHTWLSDRGWGTAAAILVVLVKWRLLTCVLEVWL
;
A
#
# COMPACT_ATOMS: atom_id res chain seq x y z
N MET A 1 -1.83 -30.54 -26.23
CA MET A 1 -2.34 -31.78 -25.68
C MET A 1 -2.15 -31.77 -24.17
N CYS A 2 -3.16 -32.18 -23.39
CA CYS A 2 -3.06 -32.27 -21.94
C CYS A 2 -2.20 -33.47 -21.53
N LYS A 3 -1.53 -33.37 -20.39
CA LYS A 3 -0.76 -34.44 -19.78
C LYS A 3 -1.33 -34.76 -18.40
N CYS A 4 -1.52 -36.01 -18.08
CA CYS A 4 -1.91 -36.49 -16.76
C CYS A 4 -0.66 -36.94 -16.00
N THR A 5 -0.54 -36.60 -14.73
CA THR A 5 0.50 -37.05 -13.83
C THR A 5 -0.07 -38.06 -12.81
N PRO A 6 0.75 -38.88 -12.15
CA PRO A 6 0.29 -39.91 -11.20
C PRO A 6 -0.48 -39.32 -9.99
N GLU A 7 -0.32 -38.02 -9.69
CA GLU A 7 -0.89 -37.32 -8.51
C GLU A 7 -2.25 -36.69 -8.83
N GLU A 8 -3.06 -37.27 -9.71
CA GLU A 8 -4.36 -36.72 -10.13
C GLU A 8 -4.27 -35.24 -10.60
N THR A 9 -3.11 -34.87 -11.15
CA THR A 9 -2.84 -33.54 -11.70
C THR A 9 -2.93 -33.56 -13.22
N ILE A 10 -3.70 -32.64 -13.78
CA ILE A 10 -3.87 -32.47 -15.22
C ILE A 10 -3.22 -31.18 -15.68
N LEU A 11 -2.25 -31.29 -16.55
CA LEU A 11 -1.50 -30.18 -17.14
C LEU A 11 -1.95 -29.93 -18.58
N CYS A 12 -2.74 -28.90 -18.80
CA CYS A 12 -3.22 -28.43 -20.09
C CYS A 12 -2.69 -27.04 -20.46
N ASN A 13 -1.61 -26.59 -19.84
CA ASN A 13 -1.06 -25.27 -20.10
C ASN A 13 -0.52 -25.16 -21.55
N ARG A 14 -0.80 -24.02 -22.20
CA ARG A 14 -0.40 -23.75 -23.61
C ARG A 14 -0.87 -24.81 -24.61
N ALA A 15 -2.04 -25.40 -24.37
CA ALA A 15 -2.60 -26.47 -25.20
C ALA A 15 -3.51 -25.94 -26.33
N GLY A 16 -3.66 -24.63 -26.48
CA GLY A 16 -4.49 -24.02 -27.51
C GLY A 16 -6.00 -24.14 -27.24
N LEU A 17 -6.41 -24.40 -26.00
CA LEU A 17 -7.79 -24.69 -25.65
C LEU A 17 -8.69 -23.43 -25.72
N LYS A 18 -9.84 -23.55 -26.38
CA LYS A 18 -10.92 -22.56 -26.36
C LYS A 18 -12.04 -22.93 -25.39
N THR A 19 -12.16 -24.22 -25.07
CA THR A 19 -13.10 -24.84 -24.12
C THR A 19 -12.36 -25.88 -23.29
N LEU A 20 -12.95 -26.35 -22.19
CA LEU A 20 -12.39 -27.46 -21.42
C LEU A 20 -12.37 -28.74 -22.27
N PRO A 21 -11.35 -29.63 -22.09
CA PRO A 21 -11.39 -30.97 -22.63
C PRO A 21 -12.61 -31.73 -22.08
N GLY A 22 -13.25 -32.57 -22.94
CA GLY A 22 -14.44 -33.32 -22.52
C GLY A 22 -14.17 -34.43 -21.49
N GLU A 23 -12.91 -34.83 -21.32
CA GLU A 23 -12.53 -35.99 -20.51
C GLU A 23 -11.58 -35.61 -19.37
N ILE A 24 -12.08 -34.76 -18.43
CA ILE A 24 -11.38 -34.51 -17.18
C ILE A 24 -11.95 -35.43 -16.11
N ALA A 25 -11.07 -36.28 -15.53
CA ALA A 25 -11.49 -37.22 -14.48
C ALA A 25 -12.09 -36.43 -13.28
N PRO A 26 -13.26 -36.86 -12.75
CA PRO A 26 -13.87 -36.21 -11.57
C PRO A 26 -13.00 -36.24 -10.31
N SER A 27 -12.05 -37.21 -10.22
CA SER A 27 -11.08 -37.34 -9.13
C SER A 27 -9.94 -36.31 -9.18
N THR A 28 -9.86 -35.49 -10.25
CA THR A 28 -8.77 -34.51 -10.43
C THR A 28 -8.64 -33.56 -9.24
N ILE A 29 -7.42 -33.50 -8.68
CA ILE A 29 -7.09 -32.64 -7.53
C ILE A 29 -6.49 -31.31 -8.00
N SER A 30 -5.73 -31.31 -9.09
CA SER A 30 -5.03 -30.15 -9.60
C SER A 30 -5.22 -30.03 -11.11
N LEU A 31 -5.66 -28.84 -11.56
CA LEU A 31 -5.95 -28.59 -12.98
C LEU A 31 -5.28 -27.30 -13.46
N ASN A 32 -4.33 -27.45 -14.38
CA ASN A 32 -3.65 -26.31 -14.97
C ASN A 32 -4.14 -26.06 -16.40
N LEU A 33 -4.87 -24.98 -16.58
CA LEU A 33 -5.42 -24.50 -17.86
C LEU A 33 -4.78 -23.17 -18.29
N SER A 34 -3.62 -22.81 -17.70
CA SER A 34 -2.97 -21.53 -17.96
C SER A 34 -2.54 -21.35 -19.41
N ASN A 35 -2.52 -20.09 -19.87
CA ASN A 35 -2.05 -19.71 -21.20
C ASN A 35 -2.77 -20.43 -22.36
N ASN A 36 -4.10 -20.45 -22.29
CA ASN A 36 -4.99 -20.94 -23.33
C ASN A 36 -5.86 -19.79 -23.88
N TYR A 37 -6.92 -20.12 -24.61
CA TYR A 37 -7.83 -19.15 -25.23
C TYR A 37 -9.26 -19.22 -24.65
N LEU A 38 -9.39 -19.60 -23.39
CA LEU A 38 -10.68 -19.67 -22.70
C LEU A 38 -11.29 -18.26 -22.60
N ARG A 39 -12.58 -18.09 -22.93
CA ARG A 39 -13.26 -16.79 -22.96
C ARG A 39 -14.38 -16.68 -21.95
N ILE A 40 -15.20 -17.70 -21.84
CA ILE A 40 -16.40 -17.72 -20.99
C ILE A 40 -16.39 -19.05 -20.21
N LEU A 41 -16.57 -18.93 -18.91
CA LEU A 41 -16.76 -20.05 -18.02
C LEU A 41 -18.16 -19.94 -17.40
N ASN A 42 -18.89 -21.01 -17.38
CA ASN A 42 -20.27 -21.08 -16.86
C ASN A 42 -20.39 -22.10 -15.72
N THR A 43 -21.56 -22.16 -15.11
CA THR A 43 -21.85 -23.02 -13.96
C THR A 43 -21.64 -24.53 -14.22
N ASN A 44 -21.70 -24.98 -15.47
CA ASN A 44 -21.49 -26.39 -15.82
C ASN A 44 -20.01 -26.71 -16.09
N THR A 45 -19.15 -25.68 -16.25
CA THR A 45 -17.76 -25.85 -16.64
C THR A 45 -16.98 -26.75 -15.70
N PHE A 46 -17.15 -26.60 -14.39
CA PHE A 46 -16.43 -27.36 -13.35
C PHE A 46 -17.35 -28.23 -12.50
N ARG A 47 -18.58 -28.48 -12.92
CA ARG A 47 -19.62 -29.13 -12.13
C ARG A 47 -19.20 -30.48 -11.52
N ASN A 48 -18.40 -31.26 -12.24
CA ASN A 48 -18.03 -32.61 -11.83
C ASN A 48 -16.68 -32.67 -11.09
N LEU A 49 -15.95 -31.53 -10.95
CA LEU A 49 -14.58 -31.51 -10.41
C LEU A 49 -14.59 -31.17 -8.90
N THR A 50 -15.41 -31.88 -8.13
CA THR A 50 -15.65 -31.57 -6.68
C THR A 50 -14.45 -31.85 -5.78
N PHE A 51 -13.44 -32.60 -6.27
CA PHE A 51 -12.20 -32.90 -5.54
C PHE A 51 -11.08 -31.88 -5.79
N LEU A 52 -11.31 -30.88 -6.66
CA LEU A 52 -10.28 -29.95 -7.07
C LEU A 52 -9.81 -29.08 -5.89
N HIS A 53 -8.48 -29.02 -5.68
CA HIS A 53 -7.79 -28.19 -4.68
C HIS A 53 -7.12 -26.98 -5.30
N SER A 54 -6.56 -27.14 -6.51
CA SER A 54 -5.83 -26.06 -7.18
C SER A 54 -6.28 -25.92 -8.64
N LEU A 55 -6.58 -24.67 -9.06
CA LEU A 55 -7.05 -24.35 -10.41
C LEU A 55 -6.30 -23.15 -10.97
N TRP A 56 -5.57 -23.36 -12.08
CA TRP A 56 -4.87 -22.30 -12.80
C TRP A 56 -5.58 -21.96 -14.11
N LEU A 57 -6.00 -20.71 -14.23
CA LEU A 57 -6.67 -20.13 -15.39
C LEU A 57 -5.93 -18.89 -15.92
N ASP A 58 -4.67 -18.71 -15.50
CA ASP A 58 -3.86 -17.54 -15.82
C ASP A 58 -3.62 -17.40 -17.33
N GLY A 59 -3.48 -16.14 -17.80
CA GLY A 59 -3.10 -15.87 -19.17
C GLY A 59 -4.10 -16.38 -20.19
N ASN A 60 -5.38 -16.45 -19.83
CA ASN A 60 -6.47 -16.76 -20.75
C ASN A 60 -7.10 -15.47 -21.32
N ASN A 61 -8.18 -15.62 -22.02
CA ASN A 61 -8.91 -14.51 -22.64
C ASN A 61 -10.30 -14.34 -22.00
N LEU A 62 -10.37 -14.57 -20.67
CA LEU A 62 -11.61 -14.50 -19.92
C LEU A 62 -12.18 -13.10 -19.95
N THR A 63 -13.43 -12.96 -20.35
CA THR A 63 -14.16 -11.69 -20.40
C THR A 63 -15.23 -11.62 -19.31
N PHE A 64 -15.81 -12.76 -19.00
CA PHE A 64 -16.87 -12.87 -18.00
C PHE A 64 -16.83 -14.23 -17.30
N LEU A 65 -17.09 -14.21 -15.98
CA LEU A 65 -17.29 -15.37 -15.17
C LEU A 65 -18.75 -15.39 -14.75
N THR A 66 -19.49 -16.38 -15.18
CA THR A 66 -20.91 -16.52 -14.80
C THR A 66 -21.02 -16.68 -13.28
N PRO A 67 -21.95 -15.98 -12.61
CA PRO A 67 -22.18 -16.19 -11.18
C PRO A 67 -22.39 -17.67 -10.86
N GLY A 68 -21.63 -18.19 -9.88
CA GLY A 68 -21.67 -19.61 -9.50
C GLY A 68 -20.83 -20.55 -10.36
N THR A 69 -19.99 -20.06 -11.27
CA THR A 69 -19.06 -20.88 -12.07
C THR A 69 -18.22 -21.84 -11.21
N PHE A 70 -17.82 -21.41 -10.02
CA PHE A 70 -16.98 -22.19 -9.10
C PHE A 70 -17.78 -22.88 -7.98
N HIS A 71 -19.11 -22.85 -8.02
CA HIS A 71 -19.97 -23.30 -6.91
C HIS A 71 -19.73 -24.75 -6.47
N ALA A 72 -19.40 -25.63 -7.39
CA ALA A 72 -19.12 -27.03 -7.11
C ALA A 72 -17.75 -27.30 -6.46
N LEU A 73 -16.84 -26.30 -6.49
CA LEU A 73 -15.44 -26.46 -6.07
C LEU A 73 -15.27 -26.17 -4.58
N SER A 74 -16.05 -26.81 -3.71
CA SER A 74 -16.02 -26.53 -2.27
C SER A 74 -14.69 -26.87 -1.57
N ARG A 75 -13.85 -27.71 -2.20
CA ARG A 75 -12.51 -28.08 -1.69
C ARG A 75 -11.39 -27.22 -2.25
N LEU A 76 -11.67 -26.29 -3.16
CA LEU A 76 -10.65 -25.47 -3.80
C LEU A 76 -9.95 -24.58 -2.78
N GLN A 77 -8.61 -24.63 -2.76
CA GLN A 77 -7.73 -23.87 -1.89
C GLN A 77 -6.97 -22.77 -2.65
N GLU A 78 -6.66 -23.02 -3.91
CA GLU A 78 -5.92 -22.09 -4.75
C GLU A 78 -6.64 -21.82 -6.07
N LEU A 79 -6.85 -20.55 -6.39
CA LEU A 79 -7.44 -20.10 -7.64
C LEU A 79 -6.61 -18.99 -8.26
N HIS A 80 -6.05 -19.27 -9.45
CA HIS A 80 -5.25 -18.32 -10.21
C HIS A 80 -6.00 -17.87 -11.46
N LEU A 81 -6.26 -16.58 -11.54
CA LEU A 81 -6.97 -15.92 -12.65
C LEU A 81 -6.14 -14.78 -13.26
N SER A 82 -4.85 -14.69 -12.91
CA SER A 82 -4.00 -13.58 -13.35
C SER A 82 -3.87 -13.47 -14.87
N ARG A 83 -3.48 -12.29 -15.34
CA ARG A 83 -3.23 -12.02 -16.78
C ARG A 83 -4.42 -12.32 -17.71
N ASN A 84 -5.64 -12.21 -17.20
CA ASN A 84 -6.86 -12.18 -17.99
C ASN A 84 -7.25 -10.73 -18.29
N SER A 85 -6.54 -10.09 -19.21
CA SER A 85 -6.62 -8.64 -19.48
C SER A 85 -7.99 -8.13 -19.94
N ARG A 86 -8.91 -9.02 -20.28
CA ARG A 86 -10.31 -8.69 -20.63
C ARG A 86 -11.28 -8.86 -19.47
N LEU A 87 -10.81 -9.35 -18.32
CA LEU A 87 -11.62 -9.52 -17.10
C LEU A 87 -11.68 -8.18 -16.37
N THR A 88 -12.75 -7.42 -16.59
CA THR A 88 -12.92 -6.06 -16.04
C THR A 88 -13.92 -6.01 -14.89
N TYR A 89 -14.84 -6.95 -14.85
CA TYR A 89 -15.92 -6.97 -13.87
C TYR A 89 -16.12 -8.37 -13.28
N LEU A 90 -16.34 -8.41 -11.96
CA LEU A 90 -16.65 -9.61 -11.19
C LEU A 90 -17.97 -9.39 -10.43
N HIS A 91 -18.95 -10.25 -10.70
CA HIS A 91 -20.24 -10.20 -10.03
C HIS A 91 -20.11 -10.65 -8.55
N ALA A 92 -20.95 -10.11 -7.65
CA ALA A 92 -20.95 -10.44 -6.21
C ALA A 92 -20.91 -11.95 -5.90
N ASN A 93 -21.57 -12.78 -6.72
CA ASN A 93 -21.64 -14.24 -6.53
C ASN A 93 -20.63 -15.03 -7.37
N THR A 94 -19.62 -14.38 -7.96
CA THR A 94 -18.61 -15.06 -8.80
C THR A 94 -17.88 -16.16 -8.01
N PHE A 95 -17.51 -15.90 -6.77
CA PHE A 95 -16.77 -16.84 -5.92
C PHE A 95 -17.63 -17.57 -4.91
N ARG A 96 -18.96 -17.59 -5.12
CA ARG A 96 -19.87 -18.34 -4.25
C ARG A 96 -19.56 -19.83 -4.27
N GLY A 97 -19.46 -20.45 -3.08
CA GLY A 97 -19.18 -21.88 -2.90
C GLY A 97 -17.73 -22.20 -2.57
N LEU A 98 -16.78 -21.23 -2.72
CA LEU A 98 -15.37 -21.43 -2.45
C LEU A 98 -15.04 -21.26 -0.95
N LEU A 99 -15.64 -22.09 -0.11
CA LEU A 99 -15.58 -21.97 1.37
C LEU A 99 -14.17 -22.22 1.93
N ASN A 100 -13.36 -23.02 1.24
CA ASN A 100 -12.01 -23.40 1.67
C ASN A 100 -10.90 -22.68 0.88
N LEU A 101 -11.23 -21.66 0.09
CA LEU A 101 -10.24 -20.93 -0.68
C LEU A 101 -9.29 -20.17 0.24
N ILE A 102 -7.99 -20.44 0.11
CA ILE A 102 -6.89 -19.86 0.88
C ILE A 102 -6.19 -18.75 0.08
N SER A 103 -5.97 -19.01 -1.22
CA SER A 103 -5.24 -18.08 -2.09
C SER A 103 -6.02 -17.75 -3.36
N LEU A 104 -6.15 -16.45 -3.64
CA LEU A 104 -6.80 -15.93 -4.85
C LEU A 104 -5.88 -14.93 -5.55
N ASP A 105 -5.51 -15.25 -6.79
CA ASP A 105 -4.73 -14.36 -7.65
C ASP A 105 -5.60 -13.77 -8.77
N LEU A 106 -5.80 -12.47 -8.72
CA LEU A 106 -6.52 -11.64 -9.70
C LEU A 106 -5.59 -10.56 -10.30
N SER A 107 -4.27 -10.76 -10.21
CA SER A 107 -3.30 -9.79 -10.68
C SER A 107 -3.29 -9.66 -12.21
N HIS A 108 -2.82 -8.51 -12.71
CA HIS A 108 -2.67 -8.26 -14.15
C HIS A 108 -3.95 -8.50 -14.99
N CYS A 109 -5.11 -8.33 -14.39
CA CYS A 109 -6.39 -8.23 -15.07
C CYS A 109 -6.63 -6.76 -15.49
N ASN A 110 -7.83 -6.39 -15.74
CA ASN A 110 -8.19 -5.00 -16.05
C ASN A 110 -9.31 -4.51 -15.12
N ILE A 111 -9.22 -4.92 -13.84
CA ILE A 111 -10.24 -4.65 -12.84
C ILE A 111 -10.09 -3.21 -12.36
N PHE A 112 -11.14 -2.41 -12.45
CA PHE A 112 -11.15 -1.02 -11.96
C PHE A 112 -12.11 -0.82 -10.77
N GLU A 113 -13.03 -1.75 -10.56
CA GLU A 113 -13.99 -1.71 -9.47
C GLU A 113 -14.29 -3.14 -8.96
N ILE A 114 -14.47 -3.27 -7.64
CA ILE A 114 -14.80 -4.53 -6.98
C ILE A 114 -16.13 -4.35 -6.24
N HIS A 115 -17.09 -5.21 -6.56
CA HIS A 115 -18.38 -5.20 -5.87
C HIS A 115 -18.19 -5.43 -4.34
N PRO A 116 -18.84 -4.63 -3.46
CA PRO A 116 -18.64 -4.72 -2.01
C PRO A 116 -18.84 -6.11 -1.39
N LEU A 117 -19.66 -6.96 -2.01
CA LEU A 117 -19.95 -8.33 -1.55
C LEU A 117 -19.16 -9.41 -2.27
N LEU A 118 -18.19 -9.08 -3.14
CA LEU A 118 -17.46 -10.07 -3.94
C LEU A 118 -16.77 -11.12 -3.08
N PHE A 119 -16.15 -10.71 -1.99
CA PHE A 119 -15.37 -11.60 -1.12
C PHE A 119 -16.15 -12.09 0.10
N SER A 120 -17.45 -11.77 0.23
CA SER A 120 -18.27 -12.20 1.37
C SER A 120 -18.44 -13.71 1.49
N HIS A 121 -18.15 -14.43 0.41
CA HIS A 121 -18.25 -15.90 0.34
C HIS A 121 -16.90 -16.61 0.54
N LEU A 122 -15.84 -15.89 0.94
CA LEU A 122 -14.49 -16.42 1.08
C LEU A 122 -13.98 -16.33 2.54
N PRO A 123 -14.57 -17.09 3.48
CA PRO A 123 -14.25 -16.97 4.91
C PRO A 123 -12.82 -17.40 5.26
N SER A 124 -12.22 -18.28 4.44
CA SER A 124 -10.89 -18.85 4.69
C SER A 124 -9.77 -18.15 3.91
N LEU A 125 -10.07 -17.05 3.20
CA LEU A 125 -9.07 -16.41 2.34
C LEU A 125 -7.96 -15.76 3.17
N GLU A 126 -6.72 -16.23 2.96
CA GLU A 126 -5.52 -15.74 3.63
C GLU A 126 -4.64 -14.87 2.73
N SER A 127 -4.67 -15.13 1.42
CA SER A 127 -3.83 -14.41 0.45
C SER A 127 -4.66 -13.90 -0.73
N LEU A 128 -4.62 -12.59 -0.97
CA LEU A 128 -5.31 -11.95 -2.09
C LEU A 128 -4.33 -11.08 -2.88
N ASP A 129 -4.13 -11.42 -4.15
CA ASP A 129 -3.34 -10.61 -5.07
C ASP A 129 -4.24 -9.90 -6.08
N LEU A 130 -4.20 -8.58 -6.05
CA LEU A 130 -4.90 -7.64 -6.94
C LEU A 130 -3.91 -6.70 -7.65
N ALA A 131 -2.64 -7.09 -7.72
CA ALA A 131 -1.59 -6.26 -8.31
C ALA A 131 -1.83 -5.99 -9.81
N SER A 132 -1.36 -4.85 -10.27
CA SER A 132 -1.41 -4.46 -11.69
C SER A 132 -2.81 -4.51 -12.29
N ASN A 133 -3.75 -3.92 -11.58
CA ASN A 133 -5.11 -3.62 -12.02
C ASN A 133 -5.30 -2.09 -12.19
N ASN A 134 -6.52 -1.62 -12.34
CA ASN A 134 -6.83 -0.21 -12.59
C ASN A 134 -7.62 0.46 -11.47
N MET A 135 -7.53 -0.03 -10.24
CA MET A 135 -8.28 0.49 -9.10
C MET A 135 -7.76 1.86 -8.67
N ARG A 136 -8.66 2.82 -8.47
CA ARG A 136 -8.34 4.17 -7.98
C ARG A 136 -8.52 4.32 -6.47
N TYR A 137 -9.27 3.42 -5.86
CA TYR A 137 -9.61 3.44 -4.43
C TYR A 137 -9.37 2.06 -3.81
N VAL A 138 -9.17 2.02 -2.50
CA VAL A 138 -9.16 0.77 -1.75
C VAL A 138 -10.60 0.21 -1.68
N PRO A 139 -10.85 -1.02 -2.17
CA PRO A 139 -12.20 -1.57 -2.24
C PRO A 139 -12.86 -1.77 -0.88
N GLN A 140 -14.14 -1.44 -0.75
CA GLN A 140 -14.94 -1.73 0.45
C GLN A 140 -15.17 -3.24 0.68
N ALA A 141 -14.95 -4.05 -0.35
CA ALA A 141 -15.09 -5.51 -0.31
C ALA A 141 -14.15 -6.19 0.71
N PHE A 142 -13.11 -5.51 1.18
CA PHE A 142 -12.16 -6.05 2.16
C PHE A 142 -12.75 -6.20 3.57
N ARG A 143 -13.88 -5.57 3.87
CA ARG A 143 -14.56 -5.66 5.18
C ARG A 143 -14.92 -7.09 5.62
N ASN A 144 -15.03 -8.01 4.68
CA ASN A 144 -15.44 -9.40 4.95
C ASN A 144 -14.26 -10.38 5.05
N LEU A 145 -13.02 -9.90 4.95
CA LEU A 145 -11.81 -10.74 4.87
C LEU A 145 -11.10 -10.85 6.23
N SER A 146 -11.78 -11.42 7.22
CA SER A 146 -11.27 -11.54 8.59
C SER A 146 -10.07 -12.48 8.76
N SER A 147 -9.81 -13.36 7.80
CA SER A 147 -8.68 -14.31 7.81
C SER A 147 -7.48 -13.83 6.98
N LEU A 148 -7.61 -12.69 6.31
CA LEU A 148 -6.59 -12.23 5.36
C LEU A 148 -5.29 -11.86 6.05
N THR A 149 -4.20 -12.50 5.63
CA THR A 149 -2.83 -12.25 6.13
C THR A 149 -1.96 -11.52 5.12
N ARG A 150 -2.23 -11.66 3.82
CA ARG A 150 -1.47 -11.02 2.74
C ARG A 150 -2.40 -10.35 1.74
N LEU A 151 -2.14 -9.07 1.46
CA LEU A 151 -2.88 -8.28 0.48
C LEU A 151 -1.90 -7.51 -0.41
N SER A 152 -1.94 -7.80 -1.71
CA SER A 152 -1.20 -7.03 -2.71
C SER A 152 -2.15 -6.17 -3.55
N LEU A 153 -1.88 -4.88 -3.56
CA LEU A 153 -2.52 -3.85 -4.39
C LEU A 153 -1.46 -3.12 -5.24
N GLU A 154 -0.27 -3.74 -5.42
CA GLU A 154 0.84 -3.13 -6.17
C GLU A 154 0.42 -2.75 -7.58
N GLY A 155 0.94 -1.64 -8.09
CA GLY A 155 0.78 -1.25 -9.50
C GLY A 155 -0.66 -0.90 -9.90
N ASN A 156 -1.47 -0.46 -8.97
CA ASN A 156 -2.79 0.12 -9.24
C ASN A 156 -2.70 1.65 -9.40
N HIS A 157 -3.83 2.33 -9.33
CA HIS A 157 -3.93 3.80 -9.44
C HIS A 157 -4.49 4.44 -8.18
N ILE A 158 -4.30 3.80 -7.02
CA ILE A 158 -4.84 4.27 -5.73
C ILE A 158 -4.20 5.61 -5.38
N GLU A 159 -5.03 6.62 -5.11
CA GLU A 159 -4.61 8.00 -4.84
C GLU A 159 -4.62 8.34 -3.34
N ALA A 160 -5.51 7.73 -2.60
CA ALA A 160 -5.69 8.01 -1.17
C ALA A 160 -6.03 6.76 -0.36
N ILE A 161 -5.62 6.75 0.92
CA ILE A 161 -6.01 5.75 1.91
C ILE A 161 -6.80 6.45 3.02
N GLY A 162 -8.08 6.14 3.11
CA GLY A 162 -8.98 6.66 4.13
C GLY A 162 -8.83 5.90 5.46
N ARG A 163 -9.29 6.53 6.55
CA ARG A 163 -9.24 5.95 7.90
C ARG A 163 -9.95 4.59 8.02
N ASP A 164 -11.05 4.43 7.29
CA ASP A 164 -11.88 3.21 7.37
C ASP A 164 -11.58 2.19 6.27
N SER A 165 -10.63 2.48 5.37
CA SER A 165 -10.38 1.65 4.19
C SER A 165 -9.87 0.24 4.52
N LEU A 166 -9.10 0.10 5.61
CA LEU A 166 -8.40 -1.14 5.99
C LEU A 166 -8.75 -1.61 7.41
N LYS A 167 -9.70 -0.98 8.09
CA LYS A 167 -9.96 -1.16 9.53
C LYS A 167 -10.36 -2.58 9.93
N ASP A 168 -10.95 -3.34 9.02
CA ASP A 168 -11.48 -4.69 9.32
C ASP A 168 -10.43 -5.80 9.04
N LEU A 169 -9.24 -5.44 8.53
CA LEU A 169 -8.16 -6.38 8.22
C LEU A 169 -7.22 -6.62 9.42
N GLU A 170 -7.77 -6.99 10.56
CA GLU A 170 -7.03 -7.11 11.83
C GLU A 170 -5.96 -8.22 11.83
N THR A 171 -6.10 -9.23 10.96
CA THR A 171 -5.16 -10.35 10.81
C THR A 171 -4.05 -10.09 9.81
N LEU A 172 -4.11 -8.96 9.09
CA LEU A 172 -3.18 -8.66 8.00
C LEU A 172 -1.73 -8.56 8.53
N TYR A 173 -0.84 -9.31 7.87
CA TYR A 173 0.60 -9.32 8.17
C TYR A 173 1.43 -8.64 7.10
N ASP A 174 1.05 -8.74 5.83
CA ASP A 174 1.76 -8.17 4.69
C ASP A 174 0.81 -7.32 3.82
N LEU A 175 1.12 -6.03 3.69
CA LEU A 175 0.37 -5.09 2.87
C LEU A 175 1.29 -4.45 1.83
N ASN A 176 1.05 -4.78 0.55
CA ASN A 176 1.79 -4.21 -0.56
C ASN A 176 0.96 -3.17 -1.33
N LEU A 177 1.31 -1.90 -1.19
CA LEU A 177 0.72 -0.74 -1.88
C LEU A 177 1.73 -0.06 -2.83
N ARG A 178 2.82 -0.75 -3.17
CA ARG A 178 3.89 -0.24 -4.01
C ARG A 178 3.39 0.16 -5.40
N LYS A 179 4.04 1.15 -6.03
CA LYS A 179 3.73 1.60 -7.40
C LYS A 179 2.26 2.01 -7.60
N ASN A 180 1.72 2.74 -6.64
CA ASN A 180 0.42 3.40 -6.76
C ASN A 180 0.61 4.91 -6.99
N ARG A 181 -0.45 5.70 -6.80
CA ARG A 181 -0.44 7.17 -6.92
C ARG A 181 -0.76 7.83 -5.58
N ILE A 182 -0.46 7.15 -4.47
CA ILE A 182 -0.85 7.59 -3.13
C ILE A 182 -0.11 8.87 -2.77
N TRP A 183 -0.89 9.93 -2.52
CA TRP A 183 -0.39 11.23 -2.06
C TRP A 183 -1.06 11.67 -0.76
N ILE A 184 -2.22 11.09 -0.41
CA ILE A 184 -2.91 11.30 0.86
C ILE A 184 -3.07 9.97 1.60
N ILE A 185 -2.67 9.96 2.89
CA ILE A 185 -2.99 8.92 3.84
C ILE A 185 -3.58 9.61 5.07
N GLN A 186 -4.82 9.28 5.40
CA GLN A 186 -5.48 9.86 6.58
C GLN A 186 -4.87 9.31 7.88
N ASN A 187 -4.72 10.16 8.88
CA ASN A 187 -4.29 9.74 10.22
C ASN A 187 -5.21 8.64 10.76
N GLY A 188 -4.62 7.56 11.26
CA GLY A 188 -5.35 6.39 11.74
C GLY A 188 -5.75 5.39 10.64
N ALA A 189 -5.35 5.59 9.38
CA ALA A 189 -5.63 4.65 8.28
C ALA A 189 -5.12 3.22 8.56
N PHE A 190 -4.05 3.09 9.33
CA PHE A 190 -3.44 1.81 9.70
C PHE A 190 -3.69 1.40 11.16
N ALA A 191 -4.46 2.18 11.92
CA ALA A 191 -4.57 2.04 13.39
C ALA A 191 -5.10 0.67 13.86
N LYS A 192 -5.81 -0.07 13.01
CA LYS A 192 -6.35 -1.40 13.32
C LYS A 192 -5.47 -2.56 12.84
N LEU A 193 -4.39 -2.28 12.12
CA LEU A 193 -3.50 -3.31 11.56
C LEU A 193 -2.45 -3.75 12.60
N LEU A 194 -2.90 -4.19 13.76
CA LEU A 194 -2.06 -4.49 14.93
C LEU A 194 -1.06 -5.64 14.70
N ARG A 195 -1.30 -6.51 13.71
CA ARG A 195 -0.43 -7.65 13.36
C ARG A 195 0.46 -7.39 12.16
N LEU A 196 0.38 -6.19 11.55
CA LEU A 196 1.13 -5.91 10.34
C LEU A 196 2.64 -5.99 10.60
N GLY A 197 3.31 -6.87 9.84
CA GLY A 197 4.75 -7.08 9.89
C GLY A 197 5.50 -6.35 8.79
N THR A 198 4.88 -6.25 7.60
CA THR A 198 5.46 -5.57 6.43
C THR A 198 4.46 -4.59 5.82
N LEU A 199 4.91 -3.35 5.60
CA LEU A 199 4.16 -2.31 4.88
C LEU A 199 5.00 -1.78 3.74
N ASN A 200 4.51 -1.92 2.50
CA ASN A 200 5.17 -1.40 1.32
C ASN A 200 4.37 -0.25 0.71
N LEU A 201 4.90 0.97 0.85
CA LEU A 201 4.39 2.23 0.27
C LEU A 201 5.38 2.81 -0.75
N GLY A 202 6.39 2.05 -1.17
CA GLY A 202 7.40 2.48 -2.14
C GLY A 202 6.82 2.88 -3.49
N HIS A 203 7.49 3.79 -4.20
CA HIS A 203 7.08 4.28 -5.52
C HIS A 203 5.64 4.85 -5.55
N ASN A 204 5.38 5.78 -4.64
CA ASN A 204 4.14 6.56 -4.55
C ASN A 204 4.45 8.07 -4.63
N PHE A 205 3.52 8.93 -4.25
CA PHE A 205 3.68 10.39 -4.30
C PHE A 205 3.57 11.05 -2.92
N ILE A 206 3.91 10.31 -1.85
CA ILE A 206 3.83 10.78 -0.46
C ILE A 206 4.83 11.91 -0.25
N THR A 207 4.37 13.06 0.24
CA THR A 207 5.19 14.24 0.53
C THR A 207 5.46 14.41 2.01
N ASP A 208 4.46 14.14 2.84
CA ASP A 208 4.46 14.45 4.27
C ASP A 208 4.20 13.19 5.10
N LEU A 209 4.86 13.14 6.25
CA LEU A 209 4.74 12.06 7.22
C LEU A 209 4.28 12.63 8.57
N PRO A 210 2.97 12.89 8.78
CA PRO A 210 2.47 13.38 10.06
C PRO A 210 2.76 12.40 11.20
N ASN A 211 2.92 12.91 12.43
CA ASN A 211 3.36 12.14 13.59
C ASN A 211 2.46 10.95 13.98
N GLN A 212 1.18 10.98 13.60
CA GLN A 212 0.21 9.91 13.90
C GLN A 212 -0.07 9.00 12.70
N LEU A 213 0.68 9.14 11.61
CA LEU A 213 0.41 8.42 10.36
C LEU A 213 0.45 6.90 10.54
N PHE A 214 1.43 6.40 11.28
CA PHE A 214 1.67 4.97 11.49
C PHE A 214 1.24 4.48 12.87
N GLU A 215 0.30 5.18 13.50
CA GLU A 215 -0.29 4.75 14.76
C GLU A 215 -0.92 3.36 14.62
N GLY A 216 -0.71 2.50 15.63
CA GLY A 216 -1.23 1.12 15.67
C GLY A 216 -0.33 0.07 15.05
N LEU A 217 0.71 0.43 14.28
CA LEU A 217 1.61 -0.53 13.64
C LEU A 217 2.67 -1.09 14.62
N ILE A 218 2.23 -1.59 15.77
CA ILE A 218 3.09 -2.02 16.87
C ILE A 218 3.96 -3.25 16.56
N GLN A 219 3.55 -4.09 15.61
CA GLN A 219 4.29 -5.31 15.21
C GLN A 219 5.11 -5.12 13.94
N LEU A 220 5.13 -3.89 13.37
CA LEU A 220 5.78 -3.65 12.10
C LEU A 220 7.30 -3.88 12.17
N LYS A 221 7.82 -4.72 11.27
CA LYS A 221 9.24 -5.09 11.16
C LYS A 221 9.92 -4.45 9.95
N THR A 222 9.19 -4.29 8.85
CA THR A 222 9.75 -3.76 7.61
C THR A 222 8.81 -2.70 7.02
N MET A 223 9.38 -1.52 6.72
CA MET A 223 8.67 -0.41 6.10
C MET A 223 9.41 0.08 4.86
N HIS A 224 8.71 0.09 3.74
CA HIS A 224 9.17 0.62 2.47
C HIS A 224 8.50 1.95 2.16
N LEU A 225 9.28 3.02 2.07
CA LEU A 225 8.89 4.37 1.68
C LEU A 225 9.80 4.92 0.58
N GLU A 226 10.62 4.04 -0.04
CA GLU A 226 11.52 4.43 -1.10
C GLU A 226 10.78 4.99 -2.32
N ALA A 227 11.44 5.87 -3.07
CA ALA A 227 10.93 6.47 -4.30
C ALA A 227 9.57 7.17 -4.11
N ASN A 228 9.49 7.99 -3.07
CA ASN A 228 8.40 8.93 -2.81
C ASN A 228 8.90 10.38 -2.98
N ARG A 229 8.19 11.36 -2.43
CA ARG A 229 8.52 12.79 -2.47
C ARG A 229 8.68 13.38 -1.08
N ILE A 230 9.07 12.56 -0.09
CA ILE A 230 9.19 12.95 1.32
C ILE A 230 10.30 13.99 1.45
N THR A 231 10.02 15.10 2.15
CA THR A 231 10.92 16.23 2.31
C THR A 231 11.56 16.32 3.69
N ALA A 232 10.87 15.84 4.72
CA ALA A 232 11.33 15.87 6.10
C ALA A 232 10.90 14.62 6.86
N VAL A 233 11.67 14.26 7.90
CA VAL A 233 11.33 13.17 8.83
C VAL A 233 11.35 13.70 10.24
N ASP A 234 10.18 13.71 10.85
CA ASP A 234 9.98 14.09 12.26
C ASP A 234 9.68 12.86 13.13
N CYS A 235 8.76 12.95 14.06
CA CYS A 235 8.45 11.93 15.06
C CYS A 235 7.52 10.81 14.56
N THR A 236 7.31 10.68 13.27
CA THR A 236 6.33 9.77 12.64
C THR A 236 6.56 8.30 13.02
N PHE A 237 7.82 7.89 13.19
CA PHE A 237 8.17 6.48 13.45
C PHE A 237 8.20 6.11 14.94
N ARG A 238 7.90 7.05 15.83
CA ARG A 238 8.08 6.91 17.29
C ARG A 238 7.46 5.65 17.90
N GLN A 239 6.32 5.18 17.38
CA GLN A 239 5.59 4.03 17.92
C GLN A 239 6.05 2.68 17.35
N LEU A 240 6.96 2.67 16.38
CA LEU A 240 7.38 1.47 15.65
C LEU A 240 8.51 0.74 16.35
N HIS A 241 8.33 0.35 17.62
CA HIS A 241 9.38 -0.23 18.48
C HIS A 241 9.97 -1.54 17.92
N ASN A 242 9.23 -2.28 17.10
CA ASN A 242 9.65 -3.54 16.49
C ASN A 242 10.25 -3.37 15.09
N LEU A 243 10.38 -2.12 14.59
CA LEU A 243 10.88 -1.87 13.24
C LEU A 243 12.35 -2.28 13.13
N ARG A 244 12.65 -3.13 12.13
CA ARG A 244 13.99 -3.64 11.84
C ARG A 244 14.60 -3.05 10.58
N ASN A 245 13.78 -2.84 9.55
CA ASN A 245 14.23 -2.35 8.25
C ASN A 245 13.40 -1.16 7.83
N LEU A 246 14.06 -0.03 7.51
CA LEU A 246 13.43 1.21 7.06
C LEU A 246 14.10 1.69 5.76
N TYR A 247 13.29 1.76 4.68
CA TYR A 247 13.73 2.20 3.37
C TYR A 247 13.14 3.58 3.07
N LEU A 248 14.01 4.61 3.02
CA LEU A 248 13.68 6.01 2.73
C LEU A 248 14.48 6.56 1.55
N ASN A 249 15.18 5.70 0.83
CA ASN A 249 16.01 6.08 -0.32
C ASN A 249 15.17 6.61 -1.50
N ASN A 250 15.82 7.37 -2.39
CA ASN A 250 15.15 7.99 -3.54
C ASN A 250 13.95 8.87 -3.14
N ASN A 251 14.15 9.74 -2.14
CA ASN A 251 13.19 10.76 -1.71
C ASN A 251 13.82 12.16 -1.87
N GLN A 252 13.20 13.17 -1.31
CA GLN A 252 13.67 14.57 -1.33
C GLN A 252 14.00 15.05 0.09
N ILE A 253 14.36 14.13 1.01
CA ILE A 253 14.58 14.43 2.43
C ILE A 253 15.78 15.37 2.55
N SER A 254 15.51 16.57 3.08
CA SER A 254 16.50 17.60 3.37
C SER A 254 16.78 17.76 4.87
N SER A 255 15.83 17.34 5.72
CA SER A 255 15.94 17.45 7.16
C SER A 255 15.41 16.21 7.88
N ILE A 256 16.09 15.82 8.95
CA ILE A 256 15.69 14.76 9.88
C ILE A 256 15.77 15.34 11.29
N SER A 257 14.71 15.21 12.08
CA SER A 257 14.68 15.67 13.46
C SER A 257 15.62 14.85 14.34
N ASP A 258 16.17 15.43 15.41
CA ASP A 258 16.99 14.74 16.42
C ASP A 258 16.26 13.53 17.03
N SER A 259 14.94 13.62 17.14
CA SER A 259 14.07 12.61 17.74
C SER A 259 13.39 11.69 16.71
N ALA A 260 13.75 11.77 15.42
CA ALA A 260 13.06 11.05 14.35
C ALA A 260 13.05 9.53 14.52
N PHE A 261 14.15 8.98 15.02
CA PHE A 261 14.33 7.53 15.23
C PHE A 261 14.40 7.15 16.72
N LEU A 262 14.00 8.05 17.59
CA LEU A 262 13.91 7.78 19.00
C LEU A 262 12.99 6.57 19.25
N HIS A 263 13.42 5.65 20.13
CA HIS A 263 12.72 4.41 20.46
C HIS A 263 12.70 3.30 19.38
N LEU A 264 13.39 3.46 18.24
CA LEU A 264 13.55 2.39 17.26
C LEU A 264 14.66 1.39 17.68
N ASN A 265 14.57 0.83 18.87
CA ASN A 265 15.64 0.03 19.49
C ASN A 265 15.95 -1.28 18.72
N GLN A 266 15.04 -1.75 17.88
CA GLN A 266 15.20 -2.94 17.04
C GLN A 266 15.65 -2.63 15.61
N LEU A 267 15.97 -1.37 15.29
CA LEU A 267 16.34 -1.02 13.91
C LEU A 267 17.72 -1.59 13.55
N HIS A 268 17.78 -2.41 12.50
CA HIS A 268 18.98 -3.05 11.99
C HIS A 268 19.50 -2.41 10.71
N PHE A 269 18.58 -1.98 9.85
CA PHE A 269 18.87 -1.47 8.52
C PHE A 269 18.14 -0.15 8.26
N LEU A 270 18.89 0.87 7.83
CA LEU A 270 18.36 2.19 7.47
C LEU A 270 18.92 2.62 6.12
N HIS A 271 18.07 2.87 5.14
CA HIS A 271 18.46 3.29 3.80
C HIS A 271 18.00 4.72 3.51
N LEU A 272 18.94 5.65 3.46
CA LEU A 272 18.73 7.09 3.21
C LEU A 272 19.44 7.59 1.95
N SER A 273 19.99 6.71 1.13
CA SER A 273 20.69 7.09 -0.11
C SER A 273 19.77 7.82 -1.09
N LYS A 274 20.35 8.67 -1.93
CA LYS A 274 19.63 9.44 -2.96
C LYS A 274 18.51 10.30 -2.35
N ASN A 275 18.92 11.17 -1.43
CA ASN A 275 18.11 12.20 -0.82
C ASN A 275 18.80 13.57 -0.94
N ASN A 276 18.30 14.58 -0.27
CA ASN A 276 18.85 15.94 -0.27
C ASN A 276 19.48 16.33 1.09
N LEU A 277 20.03 15.36 1.80
CA LEU A 277 20.62 15.55 3.13
C LEU A 277 22.01 16.19 3.03
N SER A 278 22.18 17.36 3.64
CA SER A 278 23.50 18.02 3.75
C SER A 278 24.19 17.76 5.09
N SER A 279 23.41 17.44 6.13
CA SER A 279 23.88 17.12 7.48
C SER A 279 22.90 16.19 8.19
N LEU A 280 23.32 15.58 9.28
CA LEU A 280 22.49 14.79 10.18
C LEU A 280 22.69 15.26 11.61
N PRO A 281 21.65 15.15 12.45
CA PRO A 281 21.78 15.42 13.87
C PRO A 281 22.85 14.55 14.55
N ALA A 282 23.68 15.14 15.39
CA ALA A 282 24.85 14.47 15.97
C ALA A 282 24.51 13.25 16.84
N ARG A 283 23.27 13.18 17.37
CA ARG A 283 22.79 12.11 18.22
C ARG A 283 21.77 11.19 17.55
N LEU A 284 21.51 11.35 16.26
CA LEU A 284 20.46 10.63 15.53
C LEU A 284 20.51 9.11 15.71
N PHE A 285 21.72 8.54 15.82
CA PHE A 285 21.93 7.10 15.94
C PHE A 285 22.38 6.67 17.35
N SER A 286 22.44 7.57 18.33
CA SER A 286 23.01 7.27 19.67
C SER A 286 22.24 6.20 20.42
N GLU A 287 20.94 6.08 20.21
CA GLU A 287 20.04 5.14 20.88
C GLU A 287 19.75 3.87 20.05
N LEU A 288 20.24 3.82 18.80
CA LEU A 288 20.00 2.69 17.89
C LEU A 288 21.01 1.58 18.14
N THR A 289 20.88 0.85 19.25
CA THR A 289 21.84 -0.17 19.72
C THR A 289 21.99 -1.36 18.79
N GLU A 290 20.94 -1.70 18.04
CA GLU A 290 20.90 -2.85 17.12
C GLU A 290 21.19 -2.47 15.67
N LEU A 291 21.48 -1.20 15.38
CA LEU A 291 21.74 -0.72 14.02
C LEU A 291 23.02 -1.35 13.47
N ARG A 292 22.92 -2.00 12.30
CA ARG A 292 24.02 -2.69 11.62
C ARG A 292 24.44 -2.05 10.32
N TYR A 293 23.49 -1.54 9.55
CA TYR A 293 23.74 -0.98 8.21
C TYR A 293 23.02 0.34 8.05
N VAL A 294 23.75 1.36 7.59
CA VAL A 294 23.22 2.67 7.22
C VAL A 294 23.77 3.05 5.87
N LEU A 295 22.89 3.21 4.87
CA LEU A 295 23.27 3.61 3.52
C LEU A 295 22.92 5.08 3.30
N LEU A 296 23.94 5.92 3.00
CA LEU A 296 23.88 7.38 2.93
C LEU A 296 24.35 7.95 1.59
N SER A 297 24.68 7.12 0.61
CA SER A 297 25.25 7.53 -0.67
C SER A 297 24.35 8.47 -1.46
N HIS A 298 24.93 9.28 -2.35
CA HIS A 298 24.19 10.21 -3.22
C HIS A 298 23.33 11.22 -2.45
N ASN A 299 23.89 11.80 -1.38
CA ASN A 299 23.38 12.98 -0.69
C ASN A 299 24.42 14.11 -0.79
N PRO A 300 24.02 15.39 -0.78
CA PRO A 300 24.95 16.53 -0.86
C PRO A 300 25.60 16.83 0.49
N TRP A 301 26.37 15.90 1.04
CA TRP A 301 26.98 16.03 2.38
C TRP A 301 27.90 17.23 2.50
N ARG A 302 27.71 18.00 3.57
CA ARG A 302 28.71 18.98 4.03
C ARG A 302 29.60 18.29 5.05
N CYS A 303 30.91 18.21 4.72
CA CYS A 303 31.88 17.52 5.56
C CYS A 303 32.35 18.40 6.74
N ASP A 304 31.40 18.73 7.59
CA ASP A 304 31.64 19.39 8.86
C ASP A 304 31.89 18.38 10.00
N CYS A 305 32.21 18.90 11.19
CA CYS A 305 32.45 18.07 12.37
C CYS A 305 31.28 17.18 12.78
N SER A 306 30.05 17.51 12.42
CA SER A 306 28.85 16.74 12.79
C SER A 306 28.82 15.41 12.02
N VAL A 307 29.09 15.44 10.75
CA VAL A 307 29.18 14.26 9.86
C VAL A 307 30.37 13.36 10.24
N LEU A 308 31.54 13.96 10.57
CA LEU A 308 32.72 13.20 11.01
C LEU A 308 32.51 12.53 12.38
N ARG A 309 31.76 13.14 13.28
CA ARG A 309 31.39 12.57 14.58
C ARG A 309 30.44 11.40 14.44
N LEU A 310 29.51 11.43 13.48
CA LEU A 310 28.59 10.34 13.21
C LEU A 310 29.34 9.03 12.98
N ARG A 311 30.42 9.04 12.21
CA ARG A 311 31.29 7.88 11.93
C ARG A 311 31.97 7.33 13.21
N ARG A 312 32.19 8.20 14.21
CA ARG A 312 32.79 7.80 15.49
C ARG A 312 31.78 7.31 16.53
N SER A 313 30.53 7.81 16.49
CA SER A 313 29.50 7.47 17.46
C SER A 313 28.87 6.08 17.20
N THR A 314 28.87 5.62 15.94
CA THR A 314 28.32 4.32 15.54
C THR A 314 29.38 3.25 15.43
N ARG A 315 29.95 2.85 16.59
CA ARG A 315 31.07 1.86 16.62
C ARG A 315 30.71 0.47 16.06
N ARG A 316 29.43 0.14 15.91
CA ARG A 316 28.94 -1.19 15.49
C ARG A 316 28.27 -1.18 14.10
N ALA A 317 27.83 -0.03 13.59
CA ALA A 317 27.14 0.04 12.30
C ALA A 317 28.12 0.28 11.15
N LEU A 318 27.94 -0.45 10.04
CA LEU A 318 28.58 -0.16 8.78
C LEU A 318 27.83 1.02 8.14
N ILE A 319 28.52 2.17 8.03
CA ILE A 319 28.00 3.37 7.34
C ILE A 319 28.63 3.45 5.97
N GLU A 320 27.84 3.38 4.91
CA GLU A 320 28.27 3.49 3.53
C GLU A 320 27.80 4.80 2.89
N GLY A 321 28.67 5.38 2.01
CA GLY A 321 28.30 6.52 1.17
C GLY A 321 28.37 7.88 1.86
N LEU A 322 29.14 7.99 2.93
CA LEU A 322 29.59 9.27 3.50
C LEU A 322 30.86 9.73 2.74
N ASP A 323 30.72 10.02 1.46
CA ASP A 323 31.81 10.49 0.62
C ASP A 323 31.97 12.00 0.82
N CYS A 324 32.79 12.34 1.84
CA CYS A 324 33.27 13.70 2.03
C CYS A 324 34.36 14.01 1.00
N ALA A 325 34.02 14.74 -0.04
CA ALA A 325 35.06 15.34 -0.89
C ALA A 325 35.91 16.27 -0.02
N VAL A 326 37.13 15.86 0.28
CA VAL A 326 38.14 16.78 0.82
C VAL A 326 38.34 17.86 -0.25
N PRO A 327 38.15 19.16 0.03
CA PRO A 327 38.51 20.19 -0.94
C PRO A 327 39.95 19.94 -1.35
N GLY A 328 40.17 19.60 -2.62
CA GLY A 328 41.49 19.50 -3.18
C GLY A 328 42.24 20.83 -2.96
N PRO A 329 43.57 20.84 -2.84
CA PRO A 329 44.32 22.07 -2.69
C PRO A 329 43.99 22.96 -3.89
N ALA A 330 43.38 24.11 -3.61
CA ALA A 330 43.16 25.14 -4.61
C ALA A 330 44.56 25.49 -5.14
N ASN A 331 44.78 25.32 -6.45
CA ASN A 331 45.94 25.83 -7.16
C ASN A 331 45.91 27.35 -7.07
N THR A 332 46.35 27.89 -5.96
CA THR A 332 46.68 29.30 -5.81
C THR A 332 48.12 29.38 -5.30
N THR A 333 49.01 29.73 -6.20
CA THR A 333 50.33 30.32 -5.89
C THR A 333 50.10 31.58 -5.05
N ALA A 334 50.14 31.44 -3.73
CA ALA A 334 50.25 32.54 -2.78
C ALA A 334 51.24 32.13 -1.68
N PRO A 335 52.05 33.07 -1.14
CA PRO A 335 53.22 32.77 -0.34
C PRO A 335 52.93 32.14 1.01
N GLU A 336 53.88 31.31 1.45
CA GLU A 336 53.84 30.53 2.71
C GLU A 336 53.52 31.42 3.93
N GLY A 337 52.26 31.28 4.41
CA GLY A 337 51.87 31.59 5.77
C GLY A 337 51.85 30.28 6.60
N PRO A 338 51.93 30.34 7.94
CA PRO A 338 52.08 29.15 8.79
C PRO A 338 50.93 28.16 8.53
N ARG A 339 51.33 26.90 8.27
CA ARG A 339 50.40 25.76 8.01
C ARG A 339 49.34 25.71 9.08
N PRO A 340 48.02 25.75 8.71
CA PRO A 340 46.99 25.43 9.69
C PRO A 340 47.19 23.98 10.13
N GLY A 341 47.28 23.74 11.43
CA GLY A 341 47.36 22.43 12.05
C GLY A 341 46.13 21.58 11.67
N PRO A 342 46.17 20.27 11.83
CA PRO A 342 45.05 19.39 11.56
C PRO A 342 43.80 19.94 12.26
N PRO A 343 42.59 19.80 11.70
CA PRO A 343 41.37 20.41 12.24
C PRO A 343 41.07 19.83 13.65
N GLY A 344 41.73 20.42 14.66
CA GLY A 344 41.60 20.07 16.08
C GLY A 344 40.27 20.53 16.70
N GLY A 345 39.38 21.15 15.92
CA GLY A 345 38.15 21.76 16.40
C GLY A 345 36.98 20.81 16.63
N CYS A 346 37.05 19.53 16.25
CA CYS A 346 35.95 18.58 16.41
C CYS A 346 35.89 17.91 17.79
N ALA A 347 36.74 18.32 18.76
CA ALA A 347 36.76 17.75 20.12
C ALA A 347 35.80 18.41 21.11
N ALA A 348 35.06 19.44 20.75
CA ALA A 348 34.09 20.07 21.64
C ALA A 348 32.99 19.07 22.09
N PRO A 349 32.55 19.11 23.37
CA PRO A 349 31.49 18.25 23.87
C PRO A 349 30.22 18.44 23.03
N LEU A 350 29.45 17.36 22.87
CA LEU A 350 28.14 17.42 22.22
C LEU A 350 27.24 18.42 22.97
N PRO A 351 26.46 19.25 22.31
CA PRO A 351 25.46 20.10 22.96
C PRO A 351 24.51 19.22 23.80
N PRO A 352 23.93 19.76 24.89
CA PRO A 352 22.93 19.02 25.68
C PRO A 352 21.84 18.51 24.75
N ALA A 353 21.24 17.36 25.11
CA ALA A 353 20.13 16.80 24.33
C ALA A 353 19.02 17.85 24.24
N SER A 354 18.56 18.12 23.03
CA SER A 354 17.34 18.91 22.85
C SER A 354 16.20 18.19 23.58
N PRO A 355 15.28 18.91 24.27
CA PRO A 355 14.14 18.26 24.89
C PRO A 355 13.37 17.49 23.81
N ASP A 356 12.87 16.30 24.18
CA ASP A 356 12.12 15.43 23.28
C ASP A 356 10.93 16.18 22.69
N LYS A 357 11.04 16.66 21.45
CA LYS A 357 9.98 17.37 20.72
C LYS A 357 8.81 16.43 20.38
N CYS A 358 8.98 15.14 20.55
CA CYS A 358 7.98 14.11 20.31
C CYS A 358 7.17 13.76 21.57
N GLY A 359 7.34 14.49 22.68
CA GLY A 359 6.52 14.35 23.88
C GLY A 359 5.04 14.38 23.50
N LEU A 360 4.22 13.65 24.24
CA LEU A 360 2.76 13.76 24.17
C LEU A 360 2.40 15.23 24.42
N ALA A 361 2.25 16.03 23.38
CA ALA A 361 1.60 17.31 23.49
C ALA A 361 0.18 17.01 23.98
N GLY A 362 -0.07 17.31 25.24
CA GLY A 362 -1.43 17.36 25.74
C GLY A 362 -2.22 18.19 24.75
N THR A 363 -3.32 17.64 24.27
CA THR A 363 -4.42 18.27 23.56
C THR A 363 -4.20 19.74 23.16
N SER A 364 -3.35 20.03 22.20
CA SER A 364 -3.36 21.32 21.53
C SER A 364 -4.32 21.19 20.35
N ALA A 365 -5.36 22.02 20.41
CA ALA A 365 -6.40 22.12 19.40
C ALA A 365 -5.80 22.13 18.00
N ALA A 366 -6.28 21.24 17.15
CA ALA A 366 -6.01 21.27 15.72
C ALA A 366 -6.24 22.71 15.20
N PRO A 367 -5.37 23.23 14.31
CA PRO A 367 -5.67 24.50 13.66
C PRO A 367 -7.02 24.35 12.97
N ARG A 368 -7.98 25.20 13.36
CA ARG A 368 -9.30 25.28 12.72
C ARG A 368 -9.05 25.50 11.23
N ALA A 369 -9.54 24.59 10.41
CA ALA A 369 -9.65 24.81 8.99
C ALA A 369 -10.32 26.19 8.76
N PRO A 370 -9.87 27.00 7.80
CA PRO A 370 -10.52 28.25 7.48
C PRO A 370 -11.97 27.95 7.14
N ALA A 371 -12.87 28.68 7.79
CA ALA A 371 -14.31 28.58 7.56
C ALA A 371 -14.59 28.80 6.06
N PRO A 372 -15.42 27.98 5.41
CA PRO A 372 -15.81 28.21 4.03
C PRO A 372 -16.49 29.58 3.91
N PRO A 373 -16.30 30.30 2.79
CA PRO A 373 -16.90 31.63 2.63
C PRO A 373 -18.43 31.54 2.75
N ARG A 374 -18.97 32.39 3.59
CA ARG A 374 -20.42 32.57 3.79
C ARG A 374 -21.08 33.14 2.54
N GLN A 375 -21.21 32.36 1.47
CA GLN A 375 -22.09 32.72 0.37
C GLN A 375 -22.51 31.42 -0.31
N LEU A 376 -23.63 30.87 0.12
CA LEU A 376 -24.50 29.93 -0.62
C LEU A 376 -25.56 29.31 0.33
N ILE A 377 -26.23 30.19 1.11
CA ILE A 377 -27.48 29.80 1.77
C ILE A 377 -28.51 30.85 1.39
N LEU A 378 -29.01 30.82 0.17
CA LEU A 378 -30.24 31.48 -0.27
C LEU A 378 -30.69 30.91 -1.60
N LEU A 379 -31.10 29.63 -1.65
CA LEU A 379 -31.94 29.13 -2.73
C LEU A 379 -32.44 27.69 -2.40
N PRO A 380 -33.39 27.54 -1.49
CA PRO A 380 -34.40 26.51 -1.75
C PRO A 380 -35.84 26.88 -1.38
N LEU A 381 -36.20 28.16 -1.24
CA LEU A 381 -37.57 28.53 -0.83
C LEU A 381 -38.48 29.03 -1.97
N ALA A 382 -37.97 29.19 -3.18
CA ALA A 382 -38.77 29.70 -4.32
C ALA A 382 -39.36 28.61 -5.24
N CYS A 383 -39.09 27.33 -5.02
CA CYS A 383 -39.59 26.25 -5.92
C CYS A 383 -40.84 25.51 -5.43
N HIS A 384 -41.37 25.87 -4.25
CA HIS A 384 -42.52 25.14 -3.69
C HIS A 384 -43.91 25.69 -4.05
N THR A 385 -44.00 26.87 -4.69
CA THR A 385 -45.30 27.49 -5.02
C THR A 385 -45.71 27.41 -6.49
N TRP A 386 -44.92 26.79 -7.38
CA TRP A 386 -45.21 26.80 -8.83
C TRP A 386 -45.68 25.46 -9.41
N LEU A 387 -45.91 24.43 -8.63
CA LEU A 387 -46.25 23.08 -9.09
C LEU A 387 -47.64 22.57 -8.66
N SER A 388 -48.53 23.46 -8.14
CA SER A 388 -49.87 23.02 -7.74
C SER A 388 -50.98 23.21 -8.79
N ASP A 389 -50.70 23.80 -9.94
CA ASP A 389 -51.79 24.21 -10.85
C ASP A 389 -51.69 23.79 -12.31
N ARG A 390 -51.04 22.68 -12.65
CA ARG A 390 -51.30 22.03 -13.96
C ARG A 390 -51.03 20.55 -13.89
N GLY A 391 -52.09 19.76 -14.11
CA GLY A 391 -52.07 18.29 -14.14
C GLY A 391 -51.15 17.73 -15.21
N TRP A 392 -50.09 17.12 -14.80
CA TRP A 392 -49.22 16.30 -15.65
C TRP A 392 -49.19 14.87 -15.08
N GLY A 393 -49.37 13.91 -15.95
CA GLY A 393 -49.55 12.51 -15.65
C GLY A 393 -48.31 11.83 -15.03
N THR A 394 -48.52 10.64 -14.55
CA THR A 394 -47.65 9.76 -13.75
C THR A 394 -46.20 9.60 -14.24
N ALA A 395 -45.92 9.84 -15.52
CA ALA A 395 -44.56 9.75 -16.08
C ALA A 395 -43.62 10.89 -15.64
N ALA A 396 -44.15 12.10 -15.40
CA ALA A 396 -43.35 13.24 -14.96
C ALA A 396 -42.96 13.14 -13.48
N ALA A 397 -43.80 12.49 -12.66
CA ALA A 397 -43.50 12.25 -11.26
C ALA A 397 -42.32 11.27 -11.05
N ILE A 398 -42.19 10.26 -11.91
CA ILE A 398 -41.09 9.30 -11.88
C ILE A 398 -39.77 9.95 -12.29
N LEU A 399 -39.79 10.85 -13.25
CA LEU A 399 -38.58 11.57 -13.70
C LEU A 399 -38.04 12.53 -12.63
N VAL A 400 -38.93 13.21 -11.90
CA VAL A 400 -38.58 14.12 -10.81
C VAL A 400 -38.01 13.35 -9.61
N VAL A 401 -38.51 12.15 -9.33
CA VAL A 401 -37.99 11.28 -8.26
C VAL A 401 -36.60 10.74 -8.63
N LEU A 402 -36.38 10.34 -9.87
CA LEU A 402 -35.07 9.84 -10.34
C LEU A 402 -34.01 10.94 -10.41
N VAL A 403 -34.39 12.17 -10.77
CA VAL A 403 -33.47 13.31 -10.76
C VAL A 403 -33.16 13.75 -9.31
N LYS A 404 -34.12 13.70 -8.40
CA LYS A 404 -33.88 13.94 -6.96
C LYS A 404 -33.00 12.86 -6.35
N TRP A 405 -33.13 11.61 -6.74
CA TRP A 405 -32.29 10.52 -6.25
C TRP A 405 -30.83 10.68 -6.74
N ARG A 406 -30.63 11.04 -8.00
CA ARG A 406 -29.27 11.32 -8.53
C ARG A 406 -28.62 12.57 -7.93
N LEU A 407 -29.38 13.59 -7.60
CA LEU A 407 -28.85 14.78 -6.92
C LEU A 407 -28.54 14.52 -5.44
N LEU A 408 -29.30 13.65 -4.75
CA LEU A 408 -28.99 13.25 -3.37
C LEU A 408 -27.74 12.35 -3.30
N THR A 409 -27.53 11.47 -4.26
CA THR A 409 -26.30 10.66 -4.32
C THR A 409 -25.07 11.51 -4.63
N CYS A 410 -25.16 12.50 -5.52
CA CYS A 410 -24.05 13.44 -5.77
C CYS A 410 -23.71 14.33 -4.58
N VAL A 411 -24.67 14.69 -3.72
CA VAL A 411 -24.44 15.50 -2.53
C VAL A 411 -23.87 14.66 -1.37
N LEU A 412 -24.20 13.37 -1.31
CA LEU A 412 -23.63 12.44 -0.32
C LEU A 412 -22.20 11.98 -0.67
N GLU A 413 -21.83 11.97 -1.95
CA GLU A 413 -20.46 11.68 -2.37
C GLU A 413 -19.47 12.85 -2.14
N VAL A 414 -19.95 14.05 -1.89
CA VAL A 414 -19.11 15.24 -1.57
C VAL A 414 -18.95 15.42 -0.05
N TRP A 415 -19.69 14.67 0.79
CA TRP A 415 -19.69 14.80 2.26
C TRP A 415 -19.23 13.54 3.03
N LEU A 416 -18.83 12.48 2.34
CA LEU A 416 -18.16 11.31 2.89
C LEU A 416 -16.74 11.18 2.30
#